data_b8f1e6dcee3f4199e3245cc7d8fee680
#
_entry.id   b8f1e6dcee3f4199e3245cc7d8fee680
#
_cell.length_a   1.000
_cell.length_b   1.000
_cell.length_c   1.000
_cell.angle_alpha   90.00
_cell.angle_beta   90.00
_cell.angle_gamma   90.00
#
_symmetry.space_group_name_H-M   'P 1'
#
loop_
_entity.id
_entity.type
_entity.pdbx_description
1 polymer ?
#
loop_
_entity_poly.entity_id
_entity_poly.type
_entity_poly.pdbx_seq_one_letter_code
_entity_poly.pdbx_strand_id
1 'polypeptide(L)'
;MERGLEDGLLGESGVALVGSELSLEDVLLAAREHYKHLPLCAVQEWIILDAIVTDDERANVIAAGCQPMFLFAHKVLHDEQRRFEPGDWVRSSMGTTFKEGFIFATRNTIYVLVGPGQRKPASIEAIFSIC
;
A
#
# COMPACT_ATOMS: atom_id res chain seq x y z
N MET A 1 -1.07 -3.16 26.10
CA MET A 1 -0.81 -2.99 25.06
C MET A 1 -1.67 -3.47 24.18
N GLU A 2 -1.88 -3.15 23.37
CA GLU A 2 -2.67 -3.49 22.61
C GLU A 2 -2.15 -4.10 21.50
N ARG A 3 -1.41 -5.01 21.70
CA ARG A 3 -0.89 -5.78 20.66
C ARG A 3 -1.94 -6.51 19.93
N GLY A 4 -3.10 -6.69 20.53
CA GLY A 4 -4.16 -7.43 19.89
C GLY A 4 -4.56 -6.86 18.55
N LEU A 5 -4.71 -5.54 18.49
CA LEU A 5 -5.12 -4.92 17.23
C LEU A 5 -4.02 -4.99 16.20
N GLU A 6 -2.80 -4.68 16.59
CA GLU A 6 -1.69 -4.80 15.68
C GLU A 6 -1.47 -6.23 15.23
N ASP A 7 -1.56 -7.19 16.12
CA ASP A 7 -1.37 -8.59 15.75
C ASP A 7 -2.44 -9.03 14.76
N GLY A 8 -3.70 -8.64 15.00
CA GLY A 8 -4.76 -9.01 14.08
C GLY A 8 -4.63 -8.33 12.73
N LEU A 9 -4.12 -7.09 12.71
CA LEU A 9 -4.01 -6.34 11.47
C LEU A 9 -2.73 -6.65 10.71
N LEU A 10 -1.60 -6.74 11.40
CA LEU A 10 -0.31 -6.85 10.76
C LEU A 10 0.29 -8.24 10.86
N GLY A 11 -0.08 -9.00 11.87
CA GLY A 11 0.52 -10.29 12.13
C GLY A 11 -0.18 -11.48 11.51
N GLU A 12 -1.49 -11.35 11.24
CA GLU A 12 -2.22 -12.48 10.69
C GLU A 12 -2.04 -12.58 9.19
N SER A 13 -2.07 -13.80 8.69
CA SER A 13 -1.90 -14.02 7.27
C SER A 13 -3.08 -13.51 6.47
N GLY A 14 -2.80 -12.90 5.37
CA GLY A 14 -3.78 -12.62 4.33
C GLY A 14 -3.47 -13.50 3.14
N VAL A 15 -3.92 -13.07 1.97
CA VAL A 15 -3.57 -13.72 0.71
C VAL A 15 -2.15 -13.28 0.37
N ALA A 16 -1.26 -14.24 0.16
CA ALA A 16 0.13 -13.94 -0.17
C ALA A 16 0.24 -13.43 -1.60
N LEU A 17 1.03 -12.39 -1.79
CA LEU A 17 1.29 -11.80 -3.10
C LEU A 17 2.81 -11.69 -3.28
N VAL A 18 3.23 -11.76 -4.53
CA VAL A 18 4.65 -11.82 -4.83
C VAL A 18 5.32 -10.45 -4.86
N GLY A 19 4.61 -9.44 -5.34
CA GLY A 19 5.23 -8.15 -5.58
C GLY A 19 6.24 -8.22 -6.72
N SER A 20 7.20 -7.32 -6.71
CA SER A 20 8.25 -7.31 -7.74
C SER A 20 9.49 -8.02 -7.21
N GLU A 21 10.08 -8.86 -8.04
CA GLU A 21 11.34 -9.52 -7.72
C GLU A 21 12.52 -8.79 -8.34
N LEU A 22 12.29 -7.67 -9.01
CA LEU A 22 13.36 -6.89 -9.60
C LEU A 22 14.16 -6.16 -8.53
N SER A 23 15.36 -5.75 -8.88
CA SER A 23 16.16 -4.91 -8.00
C SER A 23 15.44 -3.57 -7.80
N LEU A 24 15.81 -2.84 -6.77
CA LEU A 24 15.23 -1.52 -6.51
C LEU A 24 15.35 -0.61 -7.72
N GLU A 25 16.53 -0.58 -8.31
CA GLU A 25 16.76 0.28 -9.46
C GLU A 25 15.86 -0.11 -10.64
N ASP A 26 15.78 -1.39 -10.93
CA ASP A 26 15.00 -1.87 -12.08
C ASP A 26 13.51 -1.69 -11.86
N VAL A 27 13.02 -1.91 -10.64
CA VAL A 27 11.58 -1.76 -10.40
C VAL A 27 11.17 -0.29 -10.46
N LEU A 28 12.05 0.62 -10.05
CA LEU A 28 11.74 2.06 -10.18
C LEU A 28 11.67 2.46 -11.65
N LEU A 29 12.54 1.93 -12.49
CA LEU A 29 12.48 2.19 -13.93
C LEU A 29 11.18 1.65 -14.52
N ALA A 30 10.80 0.43 -14.14
CA ALA A 30 9.57 -0.17 -14.64
C ALA A 30 8.35 0.65 -14.24
N ALA A 31 8.30 1.10 -12.98
CA ALA A 31 7.19 1.90 -12.52
C ALA A 31 7.12 3.24 -13.24
N ARG A 32 8.29 3.82 -13.53
CA ARG A 32 8.34 5.11 -14.22
C ARG A 32 7.80 5.01 -15.65
N GLU A 33 7.88 3.84 -16.26
CA GLU A 33 7.28 3.64 -17.57
C GLU A 33 5.76 3.74 -17.54
N HIS A 34 5.15 3.32 -16.42
CA HIS A 34 3.70 3.40 -16.28
C HIS A 34 3.24 4.78 -15.80
N TYR A 35 4.06 5.46 -15.00
CA TYR A 35 3.67 6.72 -14.39
C TYR A 35 4.79 7.74 -14.54
N LYS A 36 4.55 8.76 -15.34
CA LYS A 36 5.60 9.69 -15.70
C LYS A 36 5.69 10.91 -14.79
N HIS A 37 4.62 11.20 -14.07
CA HIS A 37 4.53 12.47 -13.37
C HIS A 37 4.36 12.37 -11.86
N LEU A 38 3.84 11.27 -11.37
CA LEU A 38 3.65 11.13 -9.92
C LEU A 38 4.93 10.61 -9.26
N PRO A 39 5.20 11.04 -8.03
CA PRO A 39 6.40 10.56 -7.35
C PRO A 39 6.30 9.09 -6.98
N LEU A 40 7.42 8.41 -6.99
CA LEU A 40 7.51 7.01 -6.66
C LEU A 40 8.01 6.84 -5.23
N CYS A 41 7.46 5.85 -4.53
CA CYS A 41 7.91 5.47 -3.20
C CYS A 41 8.02 3.95 -3.16
N ALA A 42 9.23 3.42 -3.12
CA ALA A 42 9.46 1.97 -3.12
C ALA A 42 9.41 1.46 -1.69
N VAL A 43 8.67 0.38 -1.47
CA VAL A 43 8.45 -0.16 -0.12
C VAL A 43 8.62 -1.68 -0.12
N GLN A 44 8.86 -2.22 1.06
CA GLN A 44 9.06 -3.64 1.29
C GLN A 44 8.26 -4.08 2.50
N GLU A 45 7.98 -5.37 2.61
CA GLU A 45 7.20 -5.92 3.72
C GLU A 45 5.85 -5.21 3.80
N TRP A 46 5.11 -5.30 2.72
CA TRP A 46 3.90 -4.52 2.50
C TRP A 46 2.64 -5.37 2.63
N ILE A 47 1.55 -4.69 2.99
CA ILE A 47 0.23 -5.29 3.12
C ILE A 47 -0.78 -4.35 2.49
N ILE A 48 -1.60 -4.88 1.56
CA ILE A 48 -2.75 -4.13 1.06
C ILE A 48 -3.92 -4.45 1.97
N LEU A 49 -4.51 -3.43 2.54
CA LEU A 49 -5.63 -3.55 3.48
C LEU A 49 -6.91 -3.15 2.76
N ASP A 50 -7.78 -4.13 2.54
CA ASP A 50 -9.09 -3.87 1.93
C ASP A 50 -10.05 -3.46 3.03
N ALA A 51 -10.51 -2.22 2.99
CA ALA A 51 -11.37 -1.68 4.03
C ALA A 51 -12.74 -2.36 3.98
N ILE A 52 -13.22 -2.81 5.12
CA ILE A 52 -14.55 -3.41 5.22
C ILE A 52 -15.54 -2.25 5.27
N VAL A 53 -16.34 -2.12 4.22
CA VAL A 53 -17.26 -1.00 4.07
C VAL A 53 -18.62 -1.53 3.63
N THR A 54 -19.66 -0.72 3.83
CA THR A 54 -21.00 -1.05 3.34
C THR A 54 -21.05 -0.85 1.83
N ASP A 55 -22.11 -1.36 1.20
CA ASP A 55 -22.28 -1.18 -0.23
C ASP A 55 -22.40 0.30 -0.60
N ASP A 56 -23.09 1.09 0.23
CA ASP A 56 -23.21 2.52 -0.01
C ASP A 56 -21.88 3.24 0.11
N GLU A 57 -21.09 2.89 1.11
CA GLU A 57 -19.77 3.47 1.28
C GLU A 57 -18.86 3.12 0.11
N ARG A 58 -18.94 1.86 -0.34
CA ARG A 58 -18.14 1.44 -1.50
C ARG A 58 -18.52 2.22 -2.75
N ALA A 59 -19.82 2.40 -2.98
CA ALA A 59 -20.28 3.14 -4.15
C ALA A 59 -19.79 4.58 -4.12
N ASN A 60 -19.80 5.20 -2.93
CA ASN A 60 -19.29 6.56 -2.79
C ASN A 60 -17.80 6.66 -3.07
N VAL A 61 -17.03 5.69 -2.59
CA VAL A 61 -15.59 5.65 -2.81
C VAL A 61 -15.27 5.51 -4.29
N ILE A 62 -15.97 4.59 -4.96
CA ILE A 62 -15.75 4.35 -6.39
C ILE A 62 -16.16 5.58 -7.19
N ALA A 63 -17.25 6.23 -6.83
CA ALA A 63 -17.69 7.44 -7.52
C ALA A 63 -16.66 8.56 -7.39
N ALA A 64 -15.89 8.56 -6.31
CA ALA A 64 -14.83 9.55 -6.12
C ALA A 64 -13.52 9.18 -6.83
N GLY A 65 -13.50 8.07 -7.56
CA GLY A 65 -12.31 7.66 -8.30
C GLY A 65 -11.32 6.84 -7.50
N CYS A 66 -11.74 6.30 -6.36
CA CYS A 66 -10.87 5.52 -5.49
C CYS A 66 -11.41 4.10 -5.32
N GLN A 67 -10.64 3.28 -4.66
CA GLN A 67 -11.03 1.96 -4.21
C GLN A 67 -10.86 1.94 -2.69
N PRO A 68 -11.71 1.19 -1.95
CA PRO A 68 -11.60 1.16 -0.49
C PRO A 68 -10.44 0.26 -0.06
N MET A 69 -9.24 0.71 -0.30
CA MET A 69 -8.04 -0.03 0.03
C MET A 69 -6.92 0.92 0.42
N PHE A 70 -6.03 0.45 1.28
CA PHE A 70 -4.91 1.23 1.78
C PHE A 70 -3.67 0.35 1.77
N LEU A 71 -2.52 0.97 1.72
CA LEU A 71 -1.26 0.26 1.80
C LEU A 71 -0.59 0.53 3.13
N PHE A 72 -0.11 -0.51 3.78
CA PHE A 72 0.82 -0.40 4.90
C PHE A 72 2.12 -1.09 4.49
N ALA A 73 3.25 -0.50 4.80
CA ALA A 73 4.54 -1.15 4.59
C ALA A 73 5.42 -0.90 5.81
N HIS A 74 6.12 -1.95 6.22
CA HIS A 74 7.03 -1.84 7.36
C HIS A 74 8.29 -1.07 7.00
N LYS A 75 8.66 -1.03 5.72
CA LYS A 75 9.94 -0.47 5.32
C LYS A 75 9.84 0.33 4.04
N VAL A 76 10.17 1.61 4.12
CA VAL A 76 10.39 2.42 2.93
C VAL A 76 11.82 2.17 2.46
N LEU A 77 11.99 1.88 1.18
CA LEU A 77 13.32 1.70 0.58
C LEU A 77 13.82 2.99 -0.05
N HIS A 78 12.91 3.74 -0.68
CA HIS A 78 13.27 4.97 -1.37
C HIS A 78 12.01 5.79 -1.60
N ASP A 79 12.03 7.06 -1.24
CA ASP A 79 10.91 7.96 -1.47
C ASP A 79 11.42 9.16 -2.26
N GLU A 80 10.92 9.33 -3.48
CA GLU A 80 11.36 10.44 -4.34
C GLU A 80 11.08 11.80 -3.72
N GLN A 81 10.04 11.91 -2.90
CA GLN A 81 9.71 13.17 -2.24
C GLN A 81 10.41 13.35 -0.91
N ARG A 82 11.17 12.35 -0.48
CA ARG A 82 11.92 12.39 0.77
C ARG A 82 11.06 12.69 2.00
N ARG A 83 9.81 12.25 1.96
CA ARG A 83 8.93 12.37 3.12
C ARG A 83 9.27 11.36 4.19
N PHE A 84 9.84 10.23 3.77
CA PHE A 84 10.19 9.11 4.63
C PHE A 84 11.65 8.76 4.43
N GLU A 85 12.30 8.37 5.52
CA GLU A 85 13.68 7.90 5.46
C GLU A 85 13.67 6.41 5.16
N PRO A 86 14.72 5.86 4.53
CA PRO A 86 14.80 4.42 4.37
C PRO A 86 14.69 3.72 5.72
N GLY A 87 13.85 2.72 5.78
CA GLY A 87 13.57 1.97 7.00
C GLY A 87 12.33 2.42 7.75
N ASP A 88 11.77 3.60 7.41
CA ASP A 88 10.53 4.06 8.04
C ASP A 88 9.35 3.19 7.59
N TRP A 89 8.32 3.13 8.41
CA TRP A 89 7.06 2.53 8.00
C TRP A 89 6.17 3.60 7.36
N VAL A 90 5.16 3.15 6.59
CA VAL A 90 4.23 4.09 5.96
C VAL A 90 2.84 3.46 5.88
N ARG A 91 1.80 4.27 6.05
CA ARG A 91 0.43 3.92 5.71
C ARG A 91 -0.06 4.96 4.70
N SER A 92 -0.50 4.47 3.54
CA SER A 92 -0.90 5.35 2.46
C SER A 92 -2.27 5.98 2.71
N SER A 93 -2.61 6.98 1.91
CA SER A 93 -4.00 7.38 1.75
C SER A 93 -4.73 6.32 0.93
N MET A 94 -6.02 6.55 0.69
CA MET A 94 -6.83 5.56 -0.03
C MET A 94 -6.30 5.36 -1.44
N GLY A 95 -6.26 4.11 -1.87
CA GLY A 95 -5.74 3.74 -3.18
C GLY A 95 -6.70 4.03 -4.30
N THR A 96 -6.16 4.19 -5.50
CA THR A 96 -6.96 4.32 -6.71
C THR A 96 -6.85 3.06 -7.55
N THR A 97 -5.68 2.45 -7.66
CA THR A 97 -5.49 1.23 -8.42
C THR A 97 -4.39 0.37 -7.80
N PHE A 98 -4.48 -0.93 -8.05
CA PHE A 98 -3.40 -1.86 -7.80
C PHE A 98 -3.24 -2.65 -9.08
N LYS A 99 -2.09 -2.59 -9.72
CA LYS A 99 -1.90 -3.25 -10.99
C LYS A 99 -0.50 -3.78 -11.19
N GLU A 100 -0.36 -4.67 -12.16
CA GLU A 100 0.90 -5.32 -12.53
C GLU A 100 1.49 -6.12 -11.37
N GLY A 101 0.75 -6.31 -10.28
CA GLY A 101 1.23 -7.07 -9.12
C GLY A 101 2.18 -6.31 -8.24
N PHE A 102 2.62 -5.11 -8.62
CA PHE A 102 3.61 -4.39 -7.83
C PHE A 102 3.41 -2.88 -7.78
N ILE A 103 2.32 -2.36 -8.33
CA ILE A 103 2.08 -0.91 -8.30
C ILE A 103 0.79 -0.63 -7.55
N PHE A 104 0.89 0.12 -6.47
CA PHE A 104 -0.25 0.57 -5.69
C PHE A 104 -0.28 2.09 -5.77
N ALA A 105 -1.28 2.63 -6.45
CA ALA A 105 -1.36 4.06 -6.70
C ALA A 105 -2.36 4.72 -5.78
N THR A 106 -2.02 5.90 -5.28
CA THR A 106 -2.97 6.81 -4.68
C THR A 106 -3.06 8.03 -5.60
N ARG A 107 -3.82 9.03 -5.20
CA ARG A 107 -3.93 10.23 -6.04
C ARG A 107 -2.60 10.97 -6.18
N ASN A 108 -1.75 10.88 -5.18
CA ASN A 108 -0.55 11.70 -5.12
C ASN A 108 0.76 10.94 -5.21
N THR A 109 0.74 9.62 -5.04
CA THR A 109 1.97 8.83 -4.93
C THR A 109 1.77 7.47 -5.58
N ILE A 110 2.82 6.98 -6.21
CA ILE A 110 2.85 5.62 -6.73
C ILE A 110 3.75 4.81 -5.81
N TYR A 111 3.17 3.84 -5.12
CA TYR A 111 3.95 2.94 -4.26
C TYR A 111 4.38 1.74 -5.08
N VAL A 112 5.67 1.44 -5.02
CA VAL A 112 6.27 0.35 -5.78
C VAL A 112 6.57 -0.77 -4.79
N LEU A 113 5.93 -1.92 -4.98
CA LEU A 113 5.92 -3.00 -3.98
C LEU A 113 7.01 -4.00 -4.29
N VAL A 114 8.06 -3.99 -3.48
CA VAL A 114 9.24 -4.82 -3.69
C VAL A 114 9.17 -6.04 -2.79
N GLY A 115 9.38 -7.22 -3.37
CA GLY A 115 9.37 -8.47 -2.61
C GLY A 115 7.97 -8.89 -2.21
N PRO A 116 7.87 -9.95 -1.43
CA PRO A 116 6.57 -10.51 -1.10
C PRO A 116 5.80 -9.65 -0.13
N GLY A 117 4.49 -9.74 -0.21
CA GLY A 117 3.59 -9.05 0.70
C GLY A 117 2.31 -9.84 0.82
N GLN A 118 1.25 -9.16 1.24
CA GLN A 118 -0.03 -9.84 1.40
C GLN A 118 -1.16 -8.83 1.25
N ARG A 119 -2.37 -9.35 1.13
CA ARG A 119 -3.58 -8.55 1.02
C ARG A 119 -4.62 -9.15 1.95
N LYS A 120 -5.29 -8.32 2.75
CA LYS A 120 -6.27 -8.82 3.69
C LYS A 120 -7.28 -7.74 4.05
N PRO A 121 -8.49 -8.15 4.49
CA PRO A 121 -9.49 -7.16 4.91
C PRO A 121 -9.17 -6.59 6.28
N ALA A 122 -9.63 -5.37 6.52
CA ALA A 122 -9.48 -4.73 7.81
C ALA A 122 -10.56 -3.67 7.98
N SER A 123 -10.96 -3.42 9.20
CA SER A 123 -11.94 -2.37 9.45
C SER A 123 -11.28 -1.00 9.28
N ILE A 124 -12.09 0.00 8.98
CA ILE A 124 -11.61 1.38 8.87
C ILE A 124 -10.93 1.81 10.18
N GLU A 125 -11.54 1.44 11.31
CA GLU A 125 -10.96 1.81 12.60
C GLU A 125 -9.58 1.20 12.78
N ALA A 126 -9.41 -0.07 12.40
CA ALA A 126 -8.13 -0.73 12.53
C ALA A 126 -7.08 -0.07 11.61
N ILE A 127 -7.47 0.25 10.39
CA ILE A 127 -6.55 0.87 9.43
C ILE A 127 -6.06 2.22 9.96
N PHE A 128 -6.99 3.05 10.44
CA PHE A 128 -6.61 4.38 10.91
C PHE A 128 -6.01 4.39 12.31
N SER A 129 -5.97 3.25 13.00
CA SER A 129 -5.29 3.18 14.28
C SER A 129 -3.79 2.93 14.12
N ILE A 130 -3.32 2.66 12.90
CA ILE A 130 -1.89 2.51 12.66
C ILE A 130 -1.24 3.89 12.76
N CYS A 131 -0.32 4.07 13.68
CA CYS A 131 0.35 5.35 13.81
C CYS A 131 1.77 5.23 14.31
#